data_674ac2e0726687a5cf99a9bb13e028a5
#
_entry.id   674ac2e0726687a5cf99a9bb13e028a5
#
_cell.length_a   1.000
_cell.length_b   1.000
_cell.length_c   1.000
_cell.angle_alpha   90.00
_cell.angle_beta   90.00
_cell.angle_gamma   90.00
#
_symmetry.space_group_name_H-M   'P 1'
#
loop_
_entity.id
_entity.type
_entity.pdbx_description
1 polymer ?
#
loop_
_entity_poly.entity_id
_entity_poly.type
_entity_poly.pdbx_seq_one_letter_code
_entity_poly.pdbx_strand_id
1 'polypeptide(L)'
;MEEKRNFKSSMMTGSKLAIYQVESFLEESYLFRRNVLNGKTEFICIKPVKELEEEEPENSEEKENSEIKEISEKKELEKKEVTQKKEENPEEKTWQVLTAEAFNSIVRRAKKLGIGEQKSPRQDIEEYIKSDAVPVFDPIREYMNKLPKWDGKNHVAALFGRIPGLTSEQLAWCATWFRSAVAHWLQMDMLHGNETVPVIIGQQGCGKSTFAVRLLPEEL
;
A
#
# COMPACT_ATOMS: atom_id res chain seq x y z
N MET A 1 28.11 -2.94 -13.73
CA MET A 1 26.75 -2.48 -14.04
C MET A 1 26.65 -0.96 -14.26
N GLU A 2 27.51 -0.15 -13.67
CA GLU A 2 27.57 1.31 -13.85
C GLU A 2 27.96 1.76 -15.27
N GLU A 3 28.89 1.10 -15.93
CA GLU A 3 29.29 1.44 -17.31
C GLU A 3 28.16 1.30 -18.34
N LYS A 4 27.22 0.34 -18.15
CA LYS A 4 26.06 0.19 -19.04
C LYS A 4 24.99 1.27 -18.83
N ARG A 5 24.92 1.89 -17.63
CA ARG A 5 24.02 3.01 -17.35
C ARG A 5 24.47 4.30 -18.00
N ASN A 6 25.76 4.61 -17.97
CA ASN A 6 26.33 5.80 -18.58
C ASN A 6 26.27 5.79 -20.12
N PHE A 7 26.37 4.64 -20.77
CA PHE A 7 26.31 4.52 -22.24
C PHE A 7 24.89 4.80 -22.79
N LYS A 8 23.83 4.43 -22.06
CA LYS A 8 22.46 4.72 -22.46
C LYS A 8 22.08 6.20 -22.34
N SER A 9 22.63 6.92 -21.37
CA SER A 9 22.34 8.33 -21.12
C SER A 9 22.83 9.25 -22.25
N SER A 10 23.94 8.91 -22.90
CA SER A 10 24.57 9.76 -23.95
C SER A 10 23.83 9.79 -25.29
N MET A 11 22.87 8.88 -25.53
CA MET A 11 22.13 8.78 -26.80
C MET A 11 20.64 9.17 -26.74
N MET A 12 20.15 9.60 -25.57
CA MET A 12 18.74 9.92 -25.40
C MET A 12 18.45 11.40 -25.69
N THR A 13 17.38 11.67 -26.45
CA THR A 13 16.82 13.03 -26.59
C THR A 13 16.29 13.52 -25.25
N GLY A 14 16.33 14.82 -24.96
CA GLY A 14 15.98 15.40 -23.66
C GLY A 14 14.64 14.94 -23.07
N SER A 15 13.62 14.69 -23.90
CA SER A 15 12.31 14.16 -23.45
C SER A 15 12.39 12.70 -22.98
N LYS A 16 13.16 11.84 -23.66
CA LYS A 16 13.35 10.43 -23.23
C LYS A 16 14.19 10.34 -21.97
N LEU A 17 15.16 11.24 -21.80
CA LEU A 17 15.99 11.32 -20.61
C LEU A 17 15.15 11.69 -19.38
N ALA A 18 14.21 12.63 -19.53
CA ALA A 18 13.31 13.04 -18.44
C ALA A 18 12.41 11.90 -17.95
N ILE A 19 11.81 11.13 -18.87
CA ILE A 19 10.99 9.96 -18.50
C ILE A 19 11.85 8.92 -17.76
N TYR A 20 13.03 8.60 -18.28
CA TYR A 20 13.93 7.64 -17.65
C TYR A 20 14.36 8.08 -16.22
N GLN A 21 14.60 9.38 -16.01
CA GLN A 21 14.93 9.91 -14.69
C GLN A 21 13.77 9.75 -13.71
N VAL A 22 12.53 9.98 -14.16
CA VAL A 22 11.33 9.78 -13.32
C VAL A 22 11.15 8.32 -12.96
N GLU A 23 11.26 7.41 -13.94
CA GLU A 23 11.14 5.97 -13.71
C GLU A 23 12.21 5.46 -12.73
N SER A 24 13.48 5.82 -12.96
CA SER A 24 14.59 5.44 -12.07
C SER A 24 14.37 5.95 -10.63
N PHE A 25 13.94 7.20 -10.48
CA PHE A 25 13.62 7.77 -9.18
C PHE A 25 12.49 6.99 -8.47
N LEU A 26 11.42 6.66 -9.21
CA LEU A 26 10.29 5.95 -8.62
C LEU A 26 10.68 4.53 -8.21
N GLU A 27 11.38 3.79 -9.07
CA GLU A 27 11.83 2.42 -8.80
C GLU A 27 12.85 2.33 -7.66
N GLU A 28 13.73 3.33 -7.53
CA GLU A 28 14.73 3.37 -6.46
C GLU A 28 14.17 3.83 -5.11
N SER A 29 13.11 4.65 -5.13
CA SER A 29 12.61 5.29 -3.91
C SER A 29 11.32 4.67 -3.38
N TYR A 30 10.55 4.01 -4.23
CA TYR A 30 9.21 3.52 -3.89
C TYR A 30 8.95 2.12 -4.46
N LEU A 31 8.12 1.36 -3.77
CA LEU A 31 7.42 0.20 -4.32
C LEU A 31 5.96 0.58 -4.49
N PHE A 32 5.38 0.24 -5.63
CA PHE A 32 3.96 0.45 -5.90
C PHE A 32 3.28 -0.88 -6.18
N ARG A 33 1.98 -0.96 -5.87
CA ARG A 33 1.11 -2.05 -6.29
C ARG A 33 -0.33 -1.54 -6.46
N ARG A 34 -1.11 -2.18 -7.32
CA ARG A 34 -2.52 -1.87 -7.53
C ARG A 34 -3.38 -2.94 -6.89
N ASN A 35 -4.08 -2.59 -5.83
CA ASN A 35 -4.96 -3.50 -5.11
C ASN A 35 -6.28 -3.66 -5.87
N VAL A 36 -6.61 -4.90 -6.29
CA VAL A 36 -7.80 -5.19 -7.09
C VAL A 36 -9.09 -5.08 -6.30
N LEU A 37 -9.09 -5.27 -4.97
CA LEU A 37 -10.29 -5.21 -4.14
C LEU A 37 -10.85 -3.80 -4.01
N ASN A 38 -9.97 -2.83 -3.80
CA ASN A 38 -10.39 -1.44 -3.59
C ASN A 38 -10.10 -0.53 -4.79
N GLY A 39 -9.45 -1.05 -5.84
CA GLY A 39 -9.06 -0.32 -7.03
C GLY A 39 -8.01 0.77 -6.80
N LYS A 40 -7.39 0.82 -5.61
CA LYS A 40 -6.43 1.86 -5.24
C LYS A 40 -5.00 1.42 -5.48
N THR A 41 -4.14 2.38 -5.78
CA THR A 41 -2.69 2.17 -5.77
C THR A 41 -2.20 2.30 -4.32
N GLU A 42 -1.37 1.38 -3.91
CA GLU A 42 -0.66 1.35 -2.64
C GLU A 42 0.83 1.50 -2.88
N PHE A 43 1.54 2.06 -1.90
CA PHE A 43 2.98 2.27 -2.01
C PHE A 43 3.71 2.06 -0.68
N ILE A 44 5.01 1.78 -0.79
CA ILE A 44 5.97 1.79 0.30
C ILE A 44 7.12 2.72 -0.10
N CYS A 45 7.56 3.58 0.81
CA CYS A 45 8.80 4.35 0.64
C CYS A 45 10.01 3.49 1.05
N ILE A 46 10.94 3.24 0.11
CA ILE A 46 12.13 2.41 0.35
C ILE A 46 13.23 3.23 1.00
N LYS A 47 13.47 4.45 0.47
CA LYS A 47 14.50 5.37 0.96
C LYS A 47 13.87 6.49 1.79
N PRO A 48 14.15 6.61 3.09
CA PRO A 48 13.66 7.71 3.91
C PRO A 48 14.23 9.06 3.44
N VAL A 49 13.46 10.13 3.65
CA VAL A 49 13.80 11.50 3.20
C VAL A 49 15.14 12.02 3.77
N LYS A 50 15.57 11.50 4.91
CA LYS A 50 16.79 11.98 5.63
C LYS A 50 18.10 11.66 4.91
N GLU A 51 18.16 10.66 4.07
CA GLU A 51 19.40 10.25 3.38
C GLU A 51 19.71 11.10 2.13
N LEU A 52 18.81 11.99 1.72
CA LEU A 52 18.97 12.81 0.52
C LEU A 52 19.24 14.30 0.82
N GLU A 53 19.16 14.70 2.09
CA GLU A 53 19.45 16.08 2.52
C GLU A 53 20.92 16.28 2.94
N GLU A 54 21.74 15.21 3.01
CA GLU A 54 23.13 15.24 3.49
C GLU A 54 24.19 15.44 2.37
N GLU A 55 23.80 15.60 1.09
CA GLU A 55 24.73 15.86 -0.02
C GLU A 55 24.72 17.31 -0.52
N GLU A 56 24.43 18.31 0.31
CA GLU A 56 24.77 19.70 -0.06
C GLU A 56 26.23 20.01 0.29
N PRO A 57 27.04 20.50 -0.66
CA PRO A 57 28.42 20.89 -0.39
C PRO A 57 28.44 22.10 0.56
N GLU A 58 29.15 21.95 1.67
CA GLU A 58 29.51 23.05 2.57
C GLU A 58 30.17 24.17 1.75
N ASN A 59 29.47 25.27 1.56
CA ASN A 59 30.11 26.50 1.13
C ASN A 59 29.95 27.55 2.23
N SER A 60 31.09 27.81 2.85
CA SER A 60 31.33 28.76 3.86
C SER A 60 30.97 30.19 3.44
N GLU A 61 30.11 30.87 4.21
CA GLU A 61 30.28 32.30 4.51
C GLU A 61 29.65 32.62 5.88
N GLU A 62 30.50 32.83 6.86
CA GLU A 62 30.18 33.45 8.13
C GLU A 62 29.76 34.91 7.95
N LYS A 63 28.65 35.31 8.58
CA LYS A 63 28.56 36.48 9.49
C LYS A 63 27.13 36.89 9.84
N GLU A 64 26.97 37.11 11.15
CA GLU A 64 26.00 37.99 11.83
C GLU A 64 24.52 37.65 11.84
N ASN A 65 24.02 37.06 12.96
CA ASN A 65 23.10 37.79 13.86
C ASN A 65 22.73 36.95 15.09
N SER A 66 23.07 37.49 16.25
CA SER A 66 22.88 36.87 17.59
C SER A 66 21.45 36.99 18.15
N GLU A 67 20.51 37.65 17.47
CA GLU A 67 19.14 37.84 17.97
C GLU A 67 18.11 36.86 17.37
N ILE A 68 18.47 36.07 16.36
CA ILE A 68 17.60 35.07 15.75
C ILE A 68 17.68 33.71 16.46
N LYS A 69 18.70 33.51 17.32
CA LYS A 69 18.91 32.20 17.99
C LYS A 69 17.87 31.86 19.05
N GLU A 70 17.36 32.83 19.82
CA GLU A 70 16.39 32.54 20.88
C GLU A 70 14.99 32.18 20.39
N ILE A 71 14.61 32.62 19.18
CA ILE A 71 13.30 32.31 18.59
C ILE A 71 13.29 30.94 17.87
N SER A 72 14.49 30.54 17.37
CA SER A 72 14.66 29.23 16.73
C SER A 72 14.71 28.08 17.75
N GLU A 73 15.35 28.27 18.90
CA GLU A 73 15.42 27.25 19.96
C GLU A 73 14.07 26.95 20.61
N LYS A 74 13.18 27.94 20.76
CA LYS A 74 11.83 27.70 21.26
C LYS A 74 10.96 26.94 20.26
N LYS A 75 11.12 27.17 18.96
CA LYS A 75 10.39 26.43 17.90
C LYS A 75 10.94 25.02 17.68
N GLU A 76 12.22 24.77 17.97
CA GLU A 76 12.79 23.42 17.92
C GLU A 76 12.41 22.57 19.14
N LEU A 77 12.24 23.16 20.31
CA LEU A 77 11.77 22.46 21.50
C LEU A 77 10.28 22.02 21.36
N GLU A 78 9.41 22.88 20.85
CA GLU A 78 8.01 22.50 20.55
C GLU A 78 7.90 21.47 19.43
N LYS A 79 8.80 21.49 18.43
CA LYS A 79 8.87 20.42 17.40
C LYS A 79 9.38 19.10 17.95
N LYS A 80 10.28 19.10 18.92
CA LYS A 80 10.81 17.85 19.53
C LYS A 80 9.79 17.18 20.44
N GLU A 81 8.89 17.89 21.10
CA GLU A 81 7.81 17.29 21.90
C GLU A 81 6.68 16.67 21.06
N VAL A 82 6.42 17.17 19.85
CA VAL A 82 5.42 16.60 18.93
C VAL A 82 6.01 15.41 18.16
N THR A 83 7.34 15.31 18.02
CA THR A 83 8.00 14.23 17.26
C THR A 83 8.33 12.99 18.13
N GLN A 84 8.26 13.08 19.47
CA GLN A 84 8.55 11.97 20.38
C GLN A 84 7.42 10.94 20.55
N LYS A 85 6.35 11.01 19.74
CA LYS A 85 5.24 10.02 19.77
C LYS A 85 5.15 9.13 18.55
N LYS A 86 6.23 8.87 17.82
CA LYS A 86 6.32 7.76 16.84
C LYS A 86 7.80 7.41 16.61
N GLU A 87 8.40 6.75 17.55
CA GLU A 87 9.50 5.84 17.24
C GLU A 87 8.86 4.57 16.64
N GLU A 88 8.55 4.64 15.34
CA GLU A 88 8.20 3.46 14.57
C GLU A 88 9.46 2.63 14.37
N ASN A 89 9.41 1.40 14.90
CA ASN A 89 10.38 0.33 14.70
C ASN A 89 10.72 0.22 13.20
N PRO A 90 11.99 0.24 12.76
CA PRO A 90 12.35 0.33 11.34
C PRO A 90 12.06 -0.92 10.51
N GLU A 91 11.39 -1.96 11.04
CA GLU A 91 11.33 -3.28 10.41
C GLU A 91 9.99 -3.68 9.76
N GLU A 92 8.92 -2.88 9.84
CA GLU A 92 7.69 -3.16 9.07
C GLU A 92 7.27 -1.95 8.22
N LYS A 93 7.85 -1.83 7.04
CA LYS A 93 7.35 -0.90 6.00
C LYS A 93 5.98 -1.39 5.54
N THR A 94 4.92 -0.81 6.10
CA THR A 94 3.54 -1.16 5.76
C THR A 94 3.09 -0.49 4.46
N TRP A 95 2.31 -1.21 3.67
CA TRP A 95 1.68 -0.66 2.47
C TRP A 95 0.67 0.43 2.84
N GLN A 96 0.80 1.58 2.21
CA GLN A 96 -0.07 2.74 2.41
C GLN A 96 -0.83 3.06 1.14
N VAL A 97 -2.10 3.46 1.27
CA VAL A 97 -2.87 3.91 0.11
C VAL A 97 -2.29 5.23 -0.40
N LEU A 98 -2.09 5.32 -1.72
CA LEU A 98 -1.62 6.53 -2.37
C LEU A 98 -2.73 7.58 -2.38
N THR A 99 -2.69 8.49 -1.39
CA THR A 99 -3.57 9.65 -1.32
C THR A 99 -3.08 10.80 -2.22
N ALA A 100 -3.91 11.81 -2.42
CA ALA A 100 -3.51 13.01 -3.17
C ALA A 100 -2.33 13.74 -2.50
N GLU A 101 -2.29 13.75 -1.18
CA GLU A 101 -1.21 14.34 -0.38
C GLU A 101 0.09 13.56 -0.56
N ALA A 102 0.03 12.23 -0.48
CA ALA A 102 1.18 11.35 -0.70
C ALA A 102 1.72 11.50 -2.13
N PHE A 103 0.84 11.53 -3.13
CA PHE A 103 1.23 11.79 -4.52
C PHE A 103 1.92 13.15 -4.70
N ASN A 104 1.36 14.22 -4.11
CA ASN A 104 1.98 15.54 -4.16
C ASN A 104 3.34 15.57 -3.45
N SER A 105 3.52 14.80 -2.38
CA SER A 105 4.81 14.67 -1.68
C SER A 105 5.84 13.98 -2.55
N ILE A 106 5.47 12.93 -3.29
CA ILE A 106 6.35 12.27 -4.30
C ILE A 106 6.79 13.26 -5.37
N VAL A 107 5.83 14.02 -5.94
CA VAL A 107 6.13 15.04 -6.97
C VAL A 107 7.08 16.12 -6.44
N ARG A 108 6.85 16.60 -5.20
CA ARG A 108 7.73 17.60 -4.58
C ARG A 108 9.13 17.05 -4.35
N ARG A 109 9.27 15.79 -3.95
CA ARG A 109 10.55 15.13 -3.76
C ARG A 109 11.30 15.00 -5.08
N ALA A 110 10.65 14.58 -6.16
CA ALA A 110 11.25 14.54 -7.49
C ALA A 110 11.79 15.92 -7.93
N LYS A 111 11.02 16.99 -7.70
CA LYS A 111 11.45 18.37 -7.99
C LYS A 111 12.65 18.81 -7.18
N LYS A 112 12.73 18.48 -5.89
CA LYS A 112 13.90 18.79 -5.05
C LYS A 112 15.17 18.12 -5.53
N LEU A 113 15.06 16.96 -6.17
CA LEU A 113 16.17 16.22 -6.77
C LEU A 113 16.51 16.70 -8.20
N GLY A 114 15.94 17.82 -8.65
CA GLY A 114 16.19 18.35 -9.99
C GLY A 114 15.51 17.54 -11.11
N ILE A 115 14.65 16.58 -10.79
CA ILE A 115 13.97 15.79 -11.79
C ILE A 115 12.85 16.62 -12.43
N GLY A 116 12.92 16.79 -13.76
CA GLY A 116 11.95 17.55 -14.52
C GLY A 116 12.20 19.06 -14.48
N GLU A 117 13.44 19.53 -14.54
CA GLU A 117 13.81 20.96 -14.57
C GLU A 117 13.11 21.75 -15.69
N GLN A 118 12.92 21.13 -16.85
CA GLN A 118 12.28 21.78 -18.00
C GLN A 118 10.75 21.64 -18.01
N LYS A 119 10.21 20.60 -17.40
CA LYS A 119 8.78 20.29 -17.32
C LYS A 119 8.48 19.60 -16.00
N SER A 120 7.39 20.03 -15.35
CA SER A 120 6.97 19.39 -14.09
C SER A 120 6.86 17.85 -14.23
N PRO A 121 7.51 17.06 -13.37
CA PRO A 121 7.48 15.60 -13.45
C PRO A 121 6.12 14.99 -13.06
N ARG A 122 5.14 15.82 -12.71
CA ARG A 122 3.84 15.38 -12.22
C ARG A 122 3.10 14.44 -13.17
N GLN A 123 3.08 14.80 -14.46
CA GLN A 123 2.37 14.03 -15.47
C GLN A 123 3.06 12.69 -15.69
N ASP A 124 4.38 12.68 -15.81
CA ASP A 124 5.17 11.48 -16.05
C ASP A 124 5.08 10.51 -14.86
N ILE A 125 5.07 11.02 -13.61
CA ILE A 125 4.82 10.23 -12.39
C ILE A 125 3.39 9.66 -12.40
N GLU A 126 2.39 10.43 -12.78
CA GLU A 126 1.00 9.97 -12.84
C GLU A 126 0.81 8.89 -13.92
N GLU A 127 1.43 9.04 -15.09
CA GLU A 127 1.41 8.07 -16.18
C GLU A 127 2.08 6.75 -15.74
N TYR A 128 3.24 6.81 -15.07
CA TYR A 128 3.91 5.63 -14.51
C TYR A 128 3.01 4.88 -13.53
N ILE A 129 2.43 5.59 -12.55
CA ILE A 129 1.59 4.99 -11.51
C ILE A 129 0.32 4.35 -12.09
N LYS A 130 -0.20 4.88 -13.21
CA LYS A 130 -1.37 4.35 -13.90
C LYS A 130 -1.05 3.31 -14.98
N SER A 131 0.23 3.11 -15.29
CA SER A 131 0.67 2.15 -16.31
C SER A 131 0.69 0.71 -15.80
N ASP A 132 1.04 -0.21 -16.67
CA ASP A 132 1.28 -1.62 -16.38
C ASP A 132 2.63 -1.88 -15.68
N ALA A 133 3.48 -0.85 -15.54
CA ALA A 133 4.69 -0.91 -14.72
C ALA A 133 4.37 -1.14 -13.23
N VAL A 134 3.18 -0.72 -12.77
CA VAL A 134 2.71 -0.99 -11.40
C VAL A 134 2.02 -2.36 -11.33
N PRO A 135 2.60 -3.34 -10.60
CA PRO A 135 2.06 -4.67 -10.52
C PRO A 135 0.68 -4.71 -9.87
N VAL A 136 -0.13 -5.61 -10.36
CA VAL A 136 -1.46 -5.91 -9.80
C VAL A 136 -1.29 -6.79 -8.57
N PHE A 137 -1.97 -6.42 -7.48
CA PHE A 137 -1.99 -7.13 -6.22
C PHE A 137 -3.41 -7.59 -5.90
N ASP A 138 -3.60 -8.89 -5.76
CA ASP A 138 -4.84 -9.52 -5.34
C ASP A 138 -4.65 -10.09 -3.93
N PRO A 139 -5.13 -9.40 -2.88
CA PRO A 139 -4.97 -9.86 -1.50
C PRO A 139 -5.66 -11.18 -1.21
N ILE A 140 -6.81 -11.45 -1.84
CA ILE A 140 -7.52 -12.72 -1.67
C ILE A 140 -6.68 -13.86 -2.26
N ARG A 141 -6.19 -13.70 -3.46
CA ARG A 141 -5.35 -14.72 -4.11
C ARG A 141 -4.05 -14.94 -3.35
N GLU A 142 -3.44 -13.89 -2.86
CA GLU A 142 -2.22 -14.00 -2.04
C GLU A 142 -2.49 -14.73 -0.73
N TYR A 143 -3.58 -14.39 -0.04
CA TYR A 143 -4.01 -15.09 1.17
C TYR A 143 -4.25 -16.58 0.90
N MET A 144 -5.02 -16.89 -0.14
CA MET A 144 -5.33 -18.29 -0.50
C MET A 144 -4.07 -19.09 -0.85
N ASN A 145 -3.08 -18.48 -1.51
CA ASN A 145 -1.82 -19.14 -1.85
C ASN A 145 -0.94 -19.42 -0.62
N LYS A 146 -1.11 -18.65 0.46
CA LYS A 146 -0.37 -18.85 1.73
C LYS A 146 -1.01 -19.89 2.64
N LEU A 147 -2.25 -20.33 2.34
CA LEU A 147 -2.92 -21.33 3.17
C LEU A 147 -2.14 -22.65 3.17
N PRO A 148 -2.10 -23.34 4.32
CA PRO A 148 -1.49 -24.67 4.39
C PRO A 148 -2.29 -25.66 3.54
N LYS A 149 -1.65 -26.77 3.19
CA LYS A 149 -2.36 -27.87 2.50
C LYS A 149 -3.53 -28.36 3.35
N TRP A 150 -4.64 -28.68 2.67
CA TRP A 150 -5.82 -29.18 3.33
C TRP A 150 -5.53 -30.44 4.17
N ASP A 151 -5.97 -30.44 5.43
CA ASP A 151 -5.76 -31.51 6.39
C ASP A 151 -6.82 -32.63 6.34
N GLY A 152 -7.73 -32.59 5.34
CA GLY A 152 -8.79 -33.54 5.16
C GLY A 152 -10.06 -33.28 5.99
N LYS A 153 -10.09 -32.23 6.83
CA LYS A 153 -11.21 -31.90 7.68
C LYS A 153 -12.16 -30.89 7.03
N ASN A 154 -13.44 -31.01 7.37
CA ASN A 154 -14.45 -30.05 6.94
C ASN A 154 -14.51 -28.85 7.87
N HIS A 155 -13.60 -27.89 7.70
CA HIS A 155 -13.53 -26.67 8.52
C HIS A 155 -14.76 -25.78 8.34
N VAL A 156 -15.38 -25.77 7.18
CA VAL A 156 -16.61 -24.99 6.92
C VAL A 156 -17.76 -25.51 7.77
N ALA A 157 -17.95 -26.83 7.82
CA ALA A 157 -18.97 -27.43 8.69
C ALA A 157 -18.66 -27.18 10.17
N ALA A 158 -17.39 -27.26 10.59
CA ALA A 158 -16.98 -26.96 11.96
C ALA A 158 -17.22 -25.48 12.33
N LEU A 159 -17.02 -24.55 11.41
CA LEU A 159 -17.27 -23.12 11.60
C LEU A 159 -18.75 -22.83 11.80
N PHE A 160 -19.60 -23.24 10.86
CA PHE A 160 -21.05 -22.99 10.92
C PHE A 160 -21.74 -23.82 11.99
N GLY A 161 -21.22 -24.98 12.34
CA GLY A 161 -21.69 -25.81 13.46
C GLY A 161 -21.58 -25.13 14.83
N ARG A 162 -20.86 -24.02 14.95
CA ARG A 162 -20.84 -23.18 16.17
C ARG A 162 -22.11 -22.35 16.36
N ILE A 163 -22.94 -22.21 15.33
CA ILE A 163 -24.21 -21.51 15.41
C ILE A 163 -25.26 -22.47 16.02
N PRO A 164 -25.80 -22.17 17.23
CA PRO A 164 -26.73 -23.06 17.89
C PRO A 164 -28.02 -23.20 17.08
N GLY A 165 -28.57 -24.41 17.04
CA GLY A 165 -29.90 -24.69 16.49
C GLY A 165 -29.95 -24.83 14.95
N LEU A 166 -28.81 -24.83 14.26
CA LEU A 166 -28.80 -25.17 12.83
C LEU A 166 -29.06 -26.67 12.63
N THR A 167 -29.94 -26.96 11.67
CA THR A 167 -30.17 -28.31 11.17
C THR A 167 -29.05 -28.77 10.25
N SER A 168 -28.95 -30.08 9.99
CA SER A 168 -27.99 -30.63 9.02
C SER A 168 -28.17 -30.06 7.61
N GLU A 169 -29.42 -29.79 7.21
CA GLU A 169 -29.75 -29.17 5.92
C GLU A 169 -29.26 -27.73 5.85
N GLN A 170 -29.49 -26.94 6.90
CA GLN A 170 -29.02 -25.56 7.00
C GLN A 170 -27.48 -25.48 6.99
N LEU A 171 -26.80 -26.43 7.64
CA LEU A 171 -25.34 -26.54 7.55
C LEU A 171 -24.86 -26.83 6.12
N ALA A 172 -25.57 -27.67 5.38
CA ALA A 172 -25.26 -27.92 3.97
C ALA A 172 -25.44 -26.66 3.12
N TRP A 173 -26.49 -25.87 3.37
CA TRP A 173 -26.70 -24.58 2.70
C TRP A 173 -25.57 -23.58 3.00
N CYS A 174 -25.18 -23.47 4.26
CA CYS A 174 -24.05 -22.63 4.66
C CYS A 174 -22.75 -23.05 3.94
N ALA A 175 -22.49 -24.34 3.86
CA ALA A 175 -21.31 -24.86 3.17
C ALA A 175 -21.34 -24.58 1.64
N THR A 176 -22.52 -24.68 1.03
CA THR A 176 -22.69 -24.36 -0.38
C THR A 176 -22.52 -22.88 -0.63
N TRP A 177 -23.14 -22.03 0.18
CA TRP A 177 -22.97 -20.58 0.10
C TRP A 177 -21.49 -20.17 0.25
N PHE A 178 -20.80 -20.70 1.26
CA PHE A 178 -19.39 -20.33 1.51
C PHE A 178 -18.47 -20.72 0.35
N ARG A 179 -18.66 -21.92 -0.22
CA ARG A 179 -17.90 -22.34 -1.42
C ARG A 179 -18.18 -21.46 -2.62
N SER A 180 -19.45 -21.08 -2.82
CA SER A 180 -19.84 -20.15 -3.90
C SER A 180 -19.22 -18.77 -3.70
N ALA A 181 -19.19 -18.26 -2.47
CA ALA A 181 -18.52 -16.99 -2.14
C ALA A 181 -17.02 -17.03 -2.47
N VAL A 182 -16.34 -18.12 -2.07
CA VAL A 182 -14.91 -18.30 -2.38
C VAL A 182 -14.67 -18.41 -3.89
N ALA A 183 -15.52 -19.13 -4.62
CA ALA A 183 -15.43 -19.21 -6.08
C ALA A 183 -15.56 -17.84 -6.73
N HIS A 184 -16.48 -17.01 -6.23
CA HIS A 184 -16.65 -15.63 -6.68
C HIS A 184 -15.42 -14.77 -6.40
N TRP A 185 -14.85 -14.84 -5.19
CA TRP A 185 -13.62 -14.13 -4.84
C TRP A 185 -12.43 -14.52 -5.74
N LEU A 186 -12.36 -15.77 -6.16
CA LEU A 186 -11.33 -16.28 -7.07
C LEU A 186 -11.67 -16.03 -8.55
N GLN A 187 -12.78 -15.34 -8.84
CA GLN A 187 -13.25 -15.07 -10.21
C GLN A 187 -13.44 -16.35 -11.04
N MET A 188 -13.89 -17.43 -10.39
CA MET A 188 -14.14 -18.73 -11.05
C MET A 188 -15.57 -18.87 -11.55
N ASP A 189 -16.45 -17.94 -11.21
CA ASP A 189 -17.89 -17.91 -11.59
C ASP A 189 -18.09 -17.01 -12.81
N MET A 190 -17.72 -17.50 -13.98
CA MET A 190 -17.72 -16.74 -15.24
C MET A 190 -19.11 -16.27 -15.70
N LEU A 191 -20.20 -16.93 -15.27
CA LEU A 191 -21.56 -16.69 -15.80
C LEU A 191 -22.53 -16.11 -14.77
N HIS A 192 -22.41 -16.49 -13.49
CA HIS A 192 -23.32 -16.06 -12.43
C HIS A 192 -22.53 -15.88 -11.13
N GLY A 193 -22.61 -14.68 -10.54
CA GLY A 193 -22.05 -14.41 -9.22
C GLY A 193 -22.82 -15.13 -8.10
N ASN A 194 -22.30 -15.06 -6.88
CA ASN A 194 -23.03 -15.52 -5.69
C ASN A 194 -24.11 -14.48 -5.33
N GLU A 195 -25.34 -14.74 -5.78
CA GLU A 195 -26.49 -13.86 -5.56
C GLU A 195 -27.17 -14.08 -4.18
N THR A 196 -26.69 -15.05 -3.41
CA THR A 196 -27.29 -15.39 -2.12
C THR A 196 -26.59 -14.66 -0.96
N VAL A 197 -27.38 -14.14 -0.04
CA VAL A 197 -26.88 -13.46 1.18
C VAL A 197 -27.32 -14.24 2.40
N PRO A 198 -26.40 -14.69 3.28
CA PRO A 198 -26.77 -15.36 4.51
C PRO A 198 -27.36 -14.34 5.51
N VAL A 199 -28.53 -14.68 6.06
CA VAL A 199 -29.19 -13.87 7.08
C VAL A 199 -29.18 -14.63 8.40
N ILE A 200 -28.48 -14.09 9.41
CA ILE A 200 -28.41 -14.66 10.76
C ILE A 200 -29.47 -14.02 11.64
N ILE A 201 -30.45 -14.81 12.06
CA ILE A 201 -31.56 -14.36 12.93
C ILE A 201 -31.30 -14.85 14.35
N GLY A 202 -31.57 -14.00 15.34
CA GLY A 202 -31.41 -14.35 16.75
C GLY A 202 -31.62 -13.13 17.66
N GLN A 203 -31.70 -13.37 18.97
CA GLN A 203 -31.90 -12.32 19.98
C GLN A 203 -30.81 -11.26 19.95
N GLN A 204 -31.11 -10.07 20.48
CA GLN A 204 -30.12 -9.02 20.66
C GLN A 204 -29.01 -9.50 21.62
N GLY A 205 -27.76 -9.18 21.28
CA GLY A 205 -26.59 -9.54 22.10
C GLY A 205 -26.08 -10.98 21.96
N CYS A 206 -26.69 -11.84 21.11
CA CYS A 206 -26.25 -13.22 20.93
C CYS A 206 -24.98 -13.41 20.05
N GLY A 207 -24.28 -12.35 19.71
CA GLY A 207 -22.97 -12.43 19.01
C GLY A 207 -23.04 -12.49 17.48
N LYS A 208 -24.18 -12.20 16.84
CA LYS A 208 -24.32 -12.23 15.35
C LYS A 208 -23.28 -11.37 14.63
N SER A 209 -23.15 -10.11 15.02
CA SER A 209 -22.20 -9.18 14.42
C SER A 209 -20.75 -9.62 14.66
N THR A 210 -20.45 -10.13 15.87
CA THR A 210 -19.12 -10.65 16.20
C THR A 210 -18.78 -11.87 15.34
N PHE A 211 -19.75 -12.76 15.09
CA PHE A 211 -19.54 -13.90 14.19
C PHE A 211 -19.29 -13.43 12.77
N ALA A 212 -20.10 -12.51 12.25
CA ALA A 212 -19.95 -12.01 10.89
C ALA A 212 -18.59 -11.33 10.65
N VAL A 213 -18.12 -10.50 11.60
CA VAL A 213 -16.81 -9.84 11.51
C VAL A 213 -15.65 -10.84 11.55
N ARG A 214 -15.79 -11.93 12.34
CA ARG A 214 -14.75 -12.96 12.48
C ARG A 214 -14.83 -14.05 11.42
N LEU A 215 -15.79 -13.98 10.52
CA LEU A 215 -15.93 -14.97 9.43
C LEU A 215 -14.78 -14.85 8.42
N LEU A 216 -14.31 -13.64 8.21
CA LEU A 216 -13.19 -13.34 7.31
C LEU A 216 -11.92 -13.08 8.14
N PRO A 217 -10.74 -13.41 7.60
CA PRO A 217 -9.46 -13.00 8.18
C PRO A 217 -9.30 -11.48 8.19
N GLU A 218 -8.52 -10.96 9.14
CA GLU A 218 -8.27 -9.52 9.27
C GLU A 218 -7.48 -8.96 8.08
N GLU A 219 -6.75 -9.80 7.36
CA GLU A 219 -5.95 -9.45 6.20
C GLU A 219 -6.79 -9.19 4.94
N LEU A 220 -8.06 -9.56 4.94
CA LEU A 220 -9.02 -9.41 3.84
C LEU A 220 -10.10 -8.40 4.17
#